data_44d38f1ab82a49f5ff0a3214fa6cb625
#
_entry.id   44d38f1ab82a49f5ff0a3214fa6cb625
#
_cell.length_a   1.000
_cell.length_b   1.000
_cell.length_c   1.000
_cell.angle_alpha   90.00
_cell.angle_beta   90.00
_cell.angle_gamma   90.00
#
_symmetry.space_group_name_H-M   'P 1'
#
loop_
_entity.id
_entity.type
_entity.pdbx_description
1 polymer ?
#
loop_
_entity_poly.entity_id
_entity_poly.type
_entity_poly.pdbx_seq_one_letter_code
_entity_poly.pdbx_strand_id
1 'polypeptide(L)'
;DPPLARKMIQQLSEFLRGTLKKDDQQLIPLREELYQLSLYLDIEKIRFGHRLQTEIKISEKSADSFIPPLLLQPIVENAIKFGLYDTTGDVLIQIHANREINQLHITVSNPFDAETASPTRGTGFGLASVQRRLYLLFGRNDILQTLVQNNQFITTIIIPQHD
;
A
#
# COMPACT_ATOMS: atom_id res chain seq x y z
N ASP A 1 26.63 0.04 9.63
CA ASP A 1 26.21 0.19 11.01
C ASP A 1 25.58 -1.13 11.51
N PRO A 2 26.30 -1.91 12.38
CA PRO A 2 25.80 -3.22 12.83
C PRO A 2 24.47 -3.19 13.58
N PRO A 3 24.18 -2.22 14.48
CA PRO A 3 22.85 -2.15 15.12
C PRO A 3 21.73 -1.92 14.13
N LEU A 4 21.94 -1.10 13.11
CA LEU A 4 20.94 -0.85 12.07
C LEU A 4 20.70 -2.10 11.22
N ALA A 5 21.77 -2.82 10.87
CA ALA A 5 21.67 -4.07 10.13
C ALA A 5 20.86 -5.13 10.91
N ARG A 6 21.09 -5.25 12.21
CA ARG A 6 20.33 -6.17 13.05
C ARG A 6 18.86 -5.80 13.08
N LYS A 7 18.55 -4.53 13.24
CA LYS A 7 17.16 -4.04 13.23
C LYS A 7 16.49 -4.39 11.91
N MET A 8 17.18 -4.16 10.79
CA MET A 8 16.67 -4.48 9.47
C MET A 8 16.38 -5.97 9.31
N ILE A 9 17.28 -6.84 9.78
CA ILE A 9 17.09 -8.29 9.71
C ILE A 9 15.88 -8.71 10.55
N GLN A 10 15.73 -8.18 11.75
CA GLN A 10 14.57 -8.48 12.60
C GLN A 10 13.26 -8.06 11.93
N GLN A 11 13.21 -6.86 11.38
CA GLN A 11 12.03 -6.33 10.69
C GLN A 11 11.69 -7.17 9.47
N LEU A 12 12.69 -7.55 8.69
CA LEU A 12 12.51 -8.40 7.52
C LEU A 12 11.97 -9.78 7.92
N SER A 13 12.52 -10.38 8.99
CA SER A 13 12.05 -11.67 9.50
C SER A 13 10.59 -11.62 9.94
N GLU A 14 10.20 -10.56 10.65
CA GLU A 14 8.81 -10.37 11.08
C GLU A 14 7.88 -10.19 9.87
N PHE A 15 8.30 -9.39 8.90
CA PHE A 15 7.54 -9.15 7.69
C PHE A 15 7.30 -10.46 6.92
N LEU A 16 8.36 -11.23 6.68
CA LEU A 16 8.25 -12.49 5.93
C LEU A 16 7.39 -13.51 6.69
N ARG A 17 7.53 -13.58 8.00
CA ARG A 17 6.74 -14.49 8.81
C ARG A 17 5.25 -14.16 8.74
N GLY A 18 4.90 -12.89 8.81
CA GLY A 18 3.51 -12.44 8.65
C GLY A 18 2.97 -12.73 7.26
N THR A 19 3.78 -12.49 6.23
CA THR A 19 3.39 -12.73 4.83
C THR A 19 3.10 -14.21 4.58
N LEU A 20 3.94 -15.12 5.08
CA LEU A 20 3.81 -16.54 4.84
C LEU A 20 2.65 -17.18 5.59
N LYS A 21 2.18 -16.57 6.68
CA LYS A 21 1.08 -17.12 7.48
C LYS A 21 -0.30 -16.79 6.96
N LYS A 22 -0.43 -15.88 5.99
CA LYS A 22 -1.74 -15.40 5.55
C LYS A 22 -2.32 -16.27 4.46
N ASP A 23 -3.58 -16.68 4.69
CA ASP A 23 -4.37 -17.37 3.67
C ASP A 23 -4.99 -16.32 2.75
N ASP A 24 -4.80 -16.47 1.44
CA ASP A 24 -5.27 -15.51 0.44
C ASP A 24 -6.78 -15.36 0.38
N GLN A 25 -7.54 -16.33 0.88
CA GLN A 25 -9.00 -16.32 0.81
C GLN A 25 -9.66 -15.75 2.06
N GLN A 26 -8.91 -15.60 3.13
CA GLN A 26 -9.46 -15.14 4.41
C GLN A 26 -9.29 -13.64 4.56
N LEU A 27 -10.40 -12.93 4.82
CA LEU A 27 -10.34 -11.50 5.11
C LEU A 27 -9.72 -11.26 6.48
N ILE A 28 -8.95 -10.19 6.59
CA ILE A 28 -8.29 -9.80 7.84
C ILE A 28 -8.65 -8.36 8.20
N PRO A 29 -8.58 -7.97 9.48
CA PRO A 29 -8.77 -6.57 9.83
C PRO A 29 -7.69 -5.68 9.19
N LEU A 30 -8.10 -4.50 8.78
CA LEU A 30 -7.17 -3.53 8.19
C LEU A 30 -5.97 -3.26 9.10
N ARG A 31 -6.18 -3.21 10.43
CA ARG A 31 -5.09 -2.98 11.38
C ARG A 31 -3.96 -4.01 11.24
N GLU A 32 -4.31 -5.25 10.95
CA GLU A 32 -3.33 -6.32 10.78
C GLU A 32 -2.50 -6.10 9.51
N GLU A 33 -3.15 -5.74 8.42
CA GLU A 33 -2.45 -5.41 7.18
C GLU A 33 -1.56 -4.17 7.35
N LEU A 34 -2.04 -3.16 8.07
CA LEU A 34 -1.26 -1.96 8.34
C LEU A 34 -0.03 -2.25 9.20
N TYR A 35 -0.14 -3.18 10.13
CA TYR A 35 1.02 -3.61 10.91
C TYR A 35 2.09 -4.22 10.00
N GLN A 36 1.70 -5.15 9.13
CA GLN A 36 2.61 -5.75 8.16
C GLN A 36 3.21 -4.70 7.22
N LEU A 37 2.38 -3.77 6.78
CA LEU A 37 2.81 -2.69 5.91
C LEU A 37 3.83 -1.79 6.61
N SER A 38 3.64 -1.52 7.91
CA SER A 38 4.57 -0.69 8.67
C SER A 38 5.96 -1.34 8.77
N LEU A 39 6.02 -2.65 8.89
CA LEU A 39 7.30 -3.38 8.87
C LEU A 39 8.02 -3.18 7.54
N TYR A 40 7.28 -3.30 6.45
CA TYR A 40 7.82 -3.07 5.11
C TYR A 40 8.32 -1.62 4.95
N LEU A 41 7.51 -0.65 5.36
CA LEU A 41 7.87 0.76 5.26
C LEU A 41 9.10 1.11 6.10
N ASP A 42 9.24 0.50 7.27
CA ASP A 42 10.42 0.71 8.11
C ASP A 42 11.70 0.23 7.40
N ILE A 43 11.62 -0.90 6.69
CA ILE A 43 12.74 -1.40 5.89
C ILE A 43 13.09 -0.41 4.78
N GLU A 44 12.09 0.09 4.07
CA GLU A 44 12.29 1.05 2.99
C GLU A 44 12.82 2.40 3.50
N LYS A 45 12.40 2.83 4.69
CA LYS A 45 12.93 4.04 5.33
C LYS A 45 14.42 3.91 5.67
N ILE A 46 14.88 2.72 6.02
CA ILE A 46 16.31 2.48 6.21
C ILE A 46 17.04 2.65 4.89
N ARG A 47 16.48 2.15 3.79
CA ARG A 47 17.09 2.20 2.47
C ARG A 47 17.12 3.62 1.89
N PHE A 48 16.05 4.37 2.00
CA PHE A 48 15.91 5.68 1.38
C PHE A 48 16.17 6.85 2.34
N GLY A 49 16.24 6.57 3.63
CA GLY A 49 16.49 7.59 4.65
C GLY A 49 15.38 8.63 4.71
N HIS A 50 15.78 9.88 4.89
CA HIS A 50 14.85 10.99 5.05
C HIS A 50 14.03 11.32 3.79
N ARG A 51 14.42 10.78 2.64
CA ARG A 51 13.65 10.97 1.40
C ARG A 51 12.26 10.37 1.50
N LEU A 52 12.09 9.27 2.24
CA LEU A 52 10.81 8.61 2.36
C LEU A 52 10.09 9.07 3.63
N GLN A 53 8.99 9.78 3.43
CA GLN A 53 8.08 10.17 4.49
C GLN A 53 6.76 9.45 4.31
N THR A 54 6.12 9.07 5.39
CA THR A 54 4.82 8.39 5.34
C THR A 54 3.83 9.06 6.27
N GLU A 55 2.57 9.13 5.84
CA GLU A 55 1.47 9.61 6.64
C GLU A 55 0.34 8.58 6.57
N ILE A 56 -0.05 8.04 7.72
CA ILE A 56 -1.10 7.04 7.80
C ILE A 56 -2.22 7.59 8.69
N LYS A 57 -3.38 7.86 8.07
CA LYS A 57 -4.55 8.38 8.75
C LYS A 57 -5.71 7.39 8.61
N ILE A 58 -5.98 6.68 9.68
CA ILE A 58 -6.94 5.58 9.69
C ILE A 58 -7.90 5.79 10.85
N SER A 59 -9.21 5.84 10.58
CA SER A 59 -10.20 5.89 11.65
C SER A 59 -10.27 4.53 12.36
N GLU A 60 -10.76 4.53 13.61
CA GLU A 60 -10.89 3.27 14.35
C GLU A 60 -11.82 2.29 13.66
N LYS A 61 -12.92 2.77 13.11
CA LYS A 61 -13.84 1.91 12.36
C LYS A 61 -13.18 1.32 11.12
N SER A 62 -12.32 2.08 10.46
CA SER A 62 -11.56 1.58 9.32
C SER A 62 -10.58 0.49 9.75
N ALA A 63 -9.89 0.69 10.87
CA ALA A 63 -8.92 -0.28 11.37
C ALA A 63 -9.56 -1.64 11.66
N ASP A 64 -10.82 -1.64 12.10
CA ASP A 64 -11.59 -2.85 12.38
C ASP A 64 -12.28 -3.44 11.16
N SER A 65 -12.25 -2.75 10.03
CA SER A 65 -12.86 -3.23 8.78
C SER A 65 -11.98 -4.31 8.14
N PHE A 66 -12.60 -5.12 7.28
CA PHE A 66 -11.94 -6.32 6.74
C PHE A 66 -11.50 -6.12 5.30
N ILE A 67 -10.31 -6.61 4.98
CA ILE A 67 -9.74 -6.56 3.64
C ILE A 67 -9.08 -7.91 3.32
N PRO A 68 -8.90 -8.22 2.03
CA PRO A 68 -8.05 -9.34 1.65
C PRO A 68 -6.62 -9.12 2.11
N PRO A 69 -5.93 -10.15 2.63
CA PRO A 69 -4.55 -9.99 3.05
C PRO A 69 -3.63 -9.69 1.86
N LEU A 70 -2.56 -8.95 2.11
CA LEU A 70 -1.56 -8.57 1.10
C LEU A 70 -2.16 -7.73 -0.04
N LEU A 71 -3.20 -6.95 0.28
CA LEU A 71 -3.82 -6.05 -0.70
C LEU A 71 -3.04 -4.75 -0.84
N LEU A 72 -2.67 -4.14 0.27
CA LEU A 72 -2.02 -2.83 0.27
C LEU A 72 -0.55 -2.89 -0.09
N GLN A 73 0.12 -3.99 0.19
CA GLN A 73 1.55 -4.16 -0.07
C GLN A 73 1.93 -3.84 -1.51
N PRO A 74 1.33 -4.47 -2.54
CA PRO A 74 1.69 -4.15 -3.92
C PRO A 74 1.39 -2.71 -4.30
N ILE A 75 0.34 -2.12 -3.73
CA ILE A 75 -0.05 -0.74 -4.02
C ILE A 75 0.98 0.23 -3.46
N VAL A 76 1.45 -0.01 -2.23
CA VAL A 76 2.47 0.83 -1.61
C VAL A 76 3.84 0.62 -2.26
N GLU A 77 4.17 -0.61 -2.66
CA GLU A 77 5.38 -0.87 -3.45
C GLU A 77 5.37 -0.07 -4.75
N ASN A 78 4.23 -0.01 -5.42
CA ASN A 78 4.05 0.79 -6.63
C ASN A 78 4.22 2.29 -6.35
N ALA A 79 3.65 2.78 -5.24
CA ALA A 79 3.78 4.17 -4.84
C ALA A 79 5.25 4.55 -4.58
N ILE A 80 6.01 3.68 -3.95
CA ILE A 80 7.43 3.88 -3.68
C ILE A 80 8.22 3.92 -5.00
N LYS A 81 7.94 3.00 -5.92
CA LYS A 81 8.59 3.02 -7.23
C LYS A 81 8.40 4.35 -7.93
N PHE A 82 7.17 4.81 -8.07
CA PHE A 82 6.89 6.06 -8.77
C PHE A 82 7.36 7.26 -8.00
N GLY A 83 7.21 7.26 -6.69
CA GLY A 83 7.61 8.39 -5.88
C GLY A 83 9.13 8.56 -5.80
N LEU A 84 9.86 7.49 -5.52
CA LEU A 84 11.28 7.57 -5.21
C LEU A 84 12.20 7.33 -6.41
N TYR A 85 11.82 6.45 -7.33
CA TYR A 85 12.67 6.15 -8.49
C TYR A 85 12.52 7.17 -9.62
N ASP A 86 11.34 7.74 -9.78
CA ASP A 86 11.05 8.67 -10.88
C ASP A 86 11.11 10.13 -10.47
N THR A 87 11.43 10.44 -9.21
CA THR A 87 11.57 11.80 -8.72
C THR A 87 12.90 11.99 -8.00
N THR A 88 13.27 13.24 -7.78
CA THR A 88 14.38 13.62 -6.91
C THR A 88 13.81 14.36 -5.70
N GLY A 89 14.48 14.26 -4.56
CA GLY A 89 14.04 14.92 -3.34
C GLY A 89 13.18 14.05 -2.45
N ASP A 90 12.45 14.69 -1.55
CA ASP A 90 11.66 14.01 -0.55
C ASP A 90 10.30 13.58 -1.11
N VAL A 91 9.83 12.42 -0.69
CA VAL A 91 8.57 11.83 -1.15
C VAL A 91 7.70 11.50 0.04
N LEU A 92 6.47 12.00 0.03
CA LEU A 92 5.45 11.67 1.02
C LEU A 92 4.47 10.66 0.44
N ILE A 93 4.40 9.49 1.04
CA ILE A 93 3.39 8.48 0.74
C ILE A 93 2.28 8.63 1.78
N GLN A 94 1.06 8.86 1.32
CA GLN A 94 -0.09 9.05 2.20
C GLN A 94 -1.05 7.87 2.06
N ILE A 95 -1.42 7.29 3.20
CA ILE A 95 -2.38 6.19 3.26
C ILE A 95 -3.50 6.64 4.17
N HIS A 96 -4.69 6.80 3.60
CA HIS A 96 -5.87 7.23 4.34
C HIS A 96 -6.96 6.18 4.21
N ALA A 97 -7.68 5.91 5.28
CA ALA A 97 -8.84 5.02 5.23
C ALA A 97 -10.00 5.60 6.02
N ASN A 98 -11.18 5.43 5.47
CA ASN A 98 -12.41 5.89 6.06
C ASN A 98 -13.49 4.82 5.88
N ARG A 99 -14.25 4.55 6.93
CA ARG A 99 -15.35 3.58 6.91
C ARG A 99 -16.68 4.32 6.72
N GLU A 100 -17.38 3.99 5.65
CA GLU A 100 -18.78 4.33 5.48
C GLU A 100 -19.64 3.12 5.87
N ILE A 101 -20.95 3.23 5.76
CA ILE A 101 -21.84 2.20 6.31
C ILE A 101 -21.51 0.80 5.79
N ASN A 102 -21.43 0.67 4.47
CA ASN A 102 -21.22 -0.63 3.83
C ASN A 102 -19.92 -0.72 3.05
N GLN A 103 -19.03 0.25 3.22
CA GLN A 103 -17.83 0.33 2.39
C GLN A 103 -16.64 0.83 3.20
N LEU A 104 -15.48 0.28 2.89
CA LEU A 104 -14.20 0.79 3.38
C LEU A 104 -13.50 1.49 2.22
N HIS A 105 -13.23 2.79 2.39
CA HIS A 105 -12.51 3.59 1.41
C HIS A 105 -11.06 3.71 1.84
N ILE A 106 -10.13 3.27 1.00
CA ILE A 106 -8.70 3.40 1.24
C ILE A 106 -8.09 4.17 0.08
N THR A 107 -7.28 5.18 0.38
CA THR A 107 -6.51 5.88 -0.64
C THR A 107 -5.03 5.79 -0.33
N VAL A 108 -4.23 5.56 -1.37
CA VAL A 108 -2.77 5.62 -1.31
C VAL A 108 -2.34 6.64 -2.35
N SER A 109 -1.64 7.69 -1.92
CA SER A 109 -1.18 8.73 -2.83
C SER A 109 0.34 8.92 -2.73
N ASN A 110 0.93 9.24 -3.85
CA ASN A 110 2.36 9.52 -3.96
C ASN A 110 2.58 10.63 -4.98
N PRO A 111 3.67 11.40 -4.85
CA PRO A 111 4.07 12.33 -5.90
C PRO A 111 4.30 11.60 -7.21
N PHE A 112 3.89 12.21 -8.29
CA PHE A 112 3.99 11.63 -9.63
C PHE A 112 4.28 12.75 -10.62
N ASP A 113 5.36 12.57 -11.39
CA ASP A 113 5.72 13.48 -12.46
C ASP A 113 5.49 12.79 -13.80
N ALA A 114 4.46 13.21 -14.52
CA ALA A 114 4.10 12.63 -15.79
C ALA A 114 5.20 12.81 -16.84
N GLU A 115 6.03 13.86 -16.72
CA GLU A 115 7.11 14.13 -17.69
C GLU A 115 8.30 13.19 -17.49
N THR A 116 8.58 12.80 -16.25
CA THR A 116 9.73 11.93 -15.94
C THR A 116 9.35 10.49 -15.73
N ALA A 117 8.07 10.18 -15.53
CA ALA A 117 7.60 8.83 -15.31
C ALA A 117 7.81 7.97 -16.56
N SER A 118 8.46 6.83 -16.39
CA SER A 118 8.66 5.88 -17.49
C SER A 118 7.41 5.03 -17.66
N PRO A 119 6.77 5.04 -18.84
CA PRO A 119 5.58 4.21 -19.04
C PRO A 119 5.86 2.71 -19.02
N THR A 120 7.12 2.31 -19.10
CA THR A 120 7.50 0.90 -19.08
C THR A 120 7.87 0.38 -17.69
N ARG A 121 7.98 1.25 -16.70
CA ARG A 121 8.36 0.84 -15.33
C ARG A 121 7.14 0.35 -14.56
N GLY A 122 6.85 -0.91 -14.71
CA GLY A 122 6.00 -1.66 -13.78
C GLY A 122 4.61 -1.09 -13.52
N THR A 123 4.20 -0.13 -14.32
CA THR A 123 2.96 0.61 -14.10
C THR A 123 1.75 -0.27 -14.11
N GLY A 124 1.81 -1.35 -14.78
CA GLY A 124 0.65 -2.16 -14.94
C GLY A 124 0.68 -3.45 -14.16
N PHE A 125 1.87 -3.99 -13.92
CA PHE A 125 1.94 -5.37 -13.47
C PHE A 125 1.44 -5.55 -12.04
N GLY A 126 1.90 -4.73 -11.11
CA GLY A 126 1.48 -4.81 -9.70
C GLY A 126 0.01 -4.47 -9.51
N LEU A 127 -0.44 -3.36 -10.10
CA LEU A 127 -1.84 -2.93 -9.99
C LEU A 127 -2.78 -3.84 -10.78
N ALA A 128 -2.34 -4.34 -11.93
CA ALA A 128 -3.13 -5.28 -12.71
C ALA A 128 -3.37 -6.58 -11.96
N SER A 129 -2.36 -7.08 -11.24
CA SER A 129 -2.49 -8.26 -10.39
C SER A 129 -3.48 -8.03 -9.26
N VAL A 130 -3.41 -6.86 -8.61
CA VAL A 130 -4.35 -6.50 -7.54
C VAL A 130 -5.77 -6.42 -8.10
N GLN A 131 -5.95 -5.77 -9.25
CA GLN A 131 -7.26 -5.64 -9.89
C GLN A 131 -7.85 -7.01 -10.22
N ARG A 132 -7.04 -7.90 -10.76
CA ARG A 132 -7.49 -9.26 -11.07
C ARG A 132 -7.90 -10.02 -9.81
N ARG A 133 -7.10 -9.91 -8.76
CA ARG A 133 -7.41 -10.56 -7.48
C ARG A 133 -8.73 -10.06 -6.89
N LEU A 134 -8.94 -8.74 -6.94
CA LEU A 134 -10.18 -8.13 -6.45
C LEU A 134 -11.38 -8.60 -7.28
N TYR A 135 -11.21 -8.71 -8.60
CA TYR A 135 -12.26 -9.25 -9.46
C TYR A 135 -12.59 -10.70 -9.08
N LEU A 136 -11.58 -11.53 -8.86
CA LEU A 136 -11.81 -12.94 -8.49
C LEU A 136 -12.49 -13.07 -7.14
N LEU A 137 -12.19 -12.17 -6.19
CA LEU A 137 -12.76 -12.22 -4.85
C LEU A 137 -14.15 -11.60 -4.77
N PHE A 138 -14.42 -10.53 -5.49
CA PHE A 138 -15.65 -9.75 -5.34
C PHE A 138 -16.52 -9.71 -6.60
N GLY A 139 -16.03 -10.19 -7.74
CA GLY A 139 -16.78 -10.16 -8.98
C GLY A 139 -16.96 -8.77 -9.58
N ARG A 140 -16.12 -7.81 -9.19
CA ARG A 140 -16.25 -6.41 -9.59
C ARG A 140 -14.93 -5.86 -10.11
N ASN A 141 -15.01 -4.99 -11.13
CA ASN A 141 -13.84 -4.32 -11.71
C ASN A 141 -13.64 -2.90 -11.21
N ASP A 142 -14.56 -2.38 -10.38
CA ASP A 142 -14.57 -0.98 -9.95
C ASP A 142 -14.06 -0.77 -8.52
N ILE A 143 -13.53 -1.80 -7.87
CA ILE A 143 -13.02 -1.69 -6.51
C ILE A 143 -11.76 -0.86 -6.46
N LEU A 144 -10.83 -1.08 -7.38
CA LEU A 144 -9.58 -0.33 -7.45
C LEU A 144 -9.63 0.64 -8.63
N GLN A 145 -9.37 1.92 -8.36
CA GLN A 145 -9.30 2.95 -9.37
C GLN A 145 -8.06 3.82 -9.14
N THR A 146 -7.51 4.35 -10.22
CA THR A 146 -6.35 5.23 -10.16
C THR A 146 -6.66 6.57 -10.80
N LEU A 147 -6.02 7.61 -10.31
CA LEU A 147 -6.20 8.98 -10.80
C LEU A 147 -4.88 9.72 -10.69
N VAL A 148 -4.52 10.47 -11.72
CA VAL A 148 -3.42 11.44 -11.68
C VAL A 148 -4.00 12.82 -11.59
N GLN A 149 -3.68 13.54 -10.53
CA GLN A 149 -4.21 14.87 -10.27
C GLN A 149 -3.22 15.69 -9.44
N ASN A 150 -2.95 16.92 -9.86
CA ASN A 150 -2.07 17.85 -9.11
C ASN A 150 -0.69 17.25 -8.80
N ASN A 151 -0.09 16.58 -9.79
CA ASN A 151 1.22 15.92 -9.65
C ASN A 151 1.23 14.83 -8.57
N GLN A 152 0.06 14.24 -8.32
CA GLN A 152 -0.10 13.10 -7.41
C GLN A 152 -0.71 11.93 -8.18
N PHE A 153 -0.22 10.74 -7.89
CA PHE A 153 -0.85 9.50 -8.31
C PHE A 153 -1.65 8.97 -7.13
N ILE A 154 -2.96 8.80 -7.32
CA ILE A 154 -3.87 8.41 -6.25
C ILE A 154 -4.51 7.07 -6.62
N THR A 155 -4.32 6.08 -5.77
CA THR A 155 -4.98 4.78 -5.89
C THR A 155 -6.09 4.74 -4.85
N THR A 156 -7.30 4.50 -5.29
CA THR A 156 -8.49 4.41 -4.42
C THR A 156 -9.03 2.99 -4.47
N ILE A 157 -9.29 2.42 -3.29
CA ILE A 157 -9.86 1.10 -3.15
C ILE A 157 -11.12 1.23 -2.30
N ILE A 158 -12.25 0.74 -2.84
CA ILE A 158 -13.53 0.77 -2.14
C ILE A 158 -13.98 -0.68 -1.97
N ILE A 159 -13.87 -1.19 -0.75
CA ILE A 159 -14.11 -2.60 -0.46
C ILE A 159 -15.45 -2.74 0.26
N PRO A 160 -16.35 -3.59 -0.25
CA PRO A 160 -17.61 -3.87 0.44
C PRO A 160 -17.36 -4.42 1.83
N GLN A 161 -18.16 -3.98 2.78
CA GLN A 161 -18.13 -4.45 4.15
C GLN A 161 -19.50 -5.00 4.53
N HIS A 162 -19.49 -6.10 5.24
CA HIS A 162 -20.70 -6.71 5.77
C HIS A 162 -20.61 -6.71 7.29
N ASP A 163 -21.66 -6.26 7.94
CA ASP A 163 -21.77 -6.29 9.40
C ASP A 163 -22.32 -7.62 9.88
#